data_6358c7b7c1a630c9566aaf52ebac2e61
#
_entry.id   6358c7b7c1a630c9566aaf52ebac2e61
#
_cell.length_a   1.000
_cell.length_b   1.000
_cell.length_c   1.000
_cell.angle_alpha   90.00
_cell.angle_beta   90.00
_cell.angle_gamma   90.00
#
_symmetry.space_group_name_H-M   'P 1'
#
loop_
_entity.id
_entity.type
_entity.pdbx_description
1 polymer ?
#
loop_
_entity_poly.entity_id
_entity_poly.type
_entity_poly.pdbx_seq_one_letter_code
_entity_poly.pdbx_strand_id
1 'polypeptide(L)'
;MGKSLLRKTKDGKILHWNVEIDDSLCTLQEAFQQVDPNVGFNVELKFDDHIVYEQDYLIRVIQAILKIVFEFAENRPIIFSTFQPDAALLIRKLQSTYPVFFLTNGGTEIFYDVRRNSLEEAVKVCLEGGLQGIVSEVKGVFRNPGAVTKIKESKLSLLTYGRLNNVAEAVYMQHLMGIDGVIVDLVQEITEAVYDMIKPAKVVEKEDNKSLNGEGEDGEVKTKPQFSQRELSFLLKLIPELIQH
;
A
#
# COMPACT_ATOMS: atom_id res chain seq x y z
N MET A 1 -7.73 -12.86 -33.89
CA MET A 1 -8.07 -11.42 -33.79
C MET A 1 -8.50 -11.19 -32.34
N GLY A 2 -7.73 -10.40 -31.60
CA GLY A 2 -8.07 -10.06 -30.23
C GLY A 2 -9.40 -9.31 -30.13
N LYS A 3 -10.09 -9.47 -29.02
CA LYS A 3 -11.39 -8.84 -28.75
C LYS A 3 -11.17 -7.39 -28.36
N SER A 4 -11.85 -6.45 -29.03
CA SER A 4 -11.82 -5.04 -28.62
C SER A 4 -12.70 -4.84 -27.40
N LEU A 5 -12.11 -4.37 -26.30
CA LEU A 5 -12.83 -3.98 -25.09
C LEU A 5 -13.05 -2.46 -25.09
N LEU A 6 -14.19 -2.02 -24.60
CA LEU A 6 -14.49 -0.61 -24.41
C LEU A 6 -14.37 -0.27 -22.92
N ARG A 7 -13.52 0.70 -22.60
CA ARG A 7 -13.38 1.23 -21.24
C ARG A 7 -13.90 2.64 -21.20
N LYS A 8 -14.89 2.90 -20.35
CA LYS A 8 -15.36 4.24 -20.03
C LYS A 8 -14.51 4.82 -18.90
N THR A 9 -13.89 5.97 -19.16
CA THR A 9 -13.10 6.70 -18.14
C THR A 9 -14.02 7.52 -17.23
N LYS A 10 -13.51 8.01 -16.10
CA LYS A 10 -14.26 8.84 -15.14
C LYS A 10 -14.82 10.13 -15.80
N ASP A 11 -14.11 10.69 -16.77
CA ASP A 11 -14.52 11.85 -17.57
C ASP A 11 -15.47 11.51 -18.74
N GLY A 12 -15.93 10.26 -18.80
CA GLY A 12 -16.92 9.80 -19.77
C GLY A 12 -16.37 9.42 -21.14
N LYS A 13 -15.05 9.55 -21.39
CA LYS A 13 -14.43 9.11 -22.64
C LYS A 13 -14.46 7.59 -22.78
N ILE A 14 -14.68 7.13 -23.99
CA ILE A 14 -14.61 5.70 -24.33
C ILE A 14 -13.24 5.43 -24.94
N LEU A 15 -12.48 4.57 -24.30
CA LEU A 15 -11.20 4.10 -24.79
C LEU A 15 -11.36 2.68 -25.37
N HIS A 16 -10.79 2.46 -26.55
CA HIS A 16 -10.65 1.13 -27.10
C HIS A 16 -9.41 0.47 -26.50
N TRP A 17 -9.60 -0.70 -25.93
CA TRP A 17 -8.52 -1.53 -25.40
C TRP A 17 -8.44 -2.80 -26.23
N ASN A 18 -7.32 -2.99 -26.90
CA ASN A 18 -7.05 -4.22 -27.63
C ASN A 18 -6.25 -5.16 -26.73
N VAL A 19 -6.77 -6.37 -26.53
CA VAL A 19 -6.06 -7.44 -25.83
C VAL A 19 -5.47 -8.41 -26.86
N GLU A 20 -4.25 -8.85 -26.64
CA GLU A 20 -3.59 -9.81 -27.51
C GLU A 20 -4.17 -11.21 -27.31
N ILE A 21 -4.49 -11.54 -26.06
CA ILE A 21 -5.09 -12.81 -25.65
C ILE A 21 -6.45 -12.51 -25.01
N ASP A 22 -7.51 -13.10 -25.56
CA ASP A 22 -8.86 -13.01 -24.98
C ASP A 22 -8.97 -14.00 -23.81
N ASP A 23 -9.39 -13.48 -22.65
CA ASP A 23 -9.60 -14.28 -21.45
C ASP A 23 -10.91 -13.91 -20.77
N SER A 24 -11.45 -14.81 -19.96
CA SER A 24 -12.65 -14.59 -19.15
C SER A 24 -12.30 -13.78 -17.89
N LEU A 25 -13.31 -13.11 -17.32
CA LEU A 25 -13.15 -12.51 -15.99
C LEU A 25 -12.96 -13.62 -14.94
N CYS A 26 -11.87 -13.53 -14.20
CA CYS A 26 -11.55 -14.44 -13.12
C CYS A 26 -12.44 -14.16 -11.90
N THR A 27 -13.00 -15.21 -11.30
CA THR A 27 -13.68 -15.12 -10.01
C THR A 27 -12.65 -15.12 -8.86
N LEU A 28 -13.07 -14.67 -7.67
CA LEU A 28 -12.21 -14.74 -6.49
C LEU A 28 -11.81 -16.18 -6.14
N GLN A 29 -12.71 -17.15 -6.33
CA GLN A 29 -12.41 -18.56 -6.15
C GLN A 29 -11.32 -19.04 -7.10
N GLU A 30 -11.44 -18.75 -8.39
CA GLU A 30 -10.44 -19.11 -9.40
C GLU A 30 -9.09 -18.47 -9.11
N ALA A 31 -9.07 -17.20 -8.62
CA ALA A 31 -7.84 -16.54 -8.20
C ALA A 31 -7.14 -17.32 -7.06
N PHE A 32 -7.89 -17.79 -6.06
CA PHE A 32 -7.34 -18.63 -4.99
C PHE A 32 -6.78 -19.96 -5.50
N GLN A 33 -7.43 -20.56 -6.50
CA GLN A 33 -7.06 -21.88 -7.04
C GLN A 33 -5.88 -21.81 -8.02
N GLN A 34 -5.70 -20.70 -8.74
CA GLN A 34 -4.72 -20.60 -9.82
C GLN A 34 -3.42 -19.89 -9.42
N VAL A 35 -3.47 -18.98 -8.44
CA VAL A 35 -2.28 -18.26 -7.98
C VAL A 35 -1.52 -19.13 -6.96
N ASP A 36 -0.19 -19.12 -7.05
CA ASP A 36 0.69 -19.84 -6.12
C ASP A 36 0.28 -19.59 -4.66
N PRO A 37 0.07 -20.65 -3.83
CA PRO A 37 -0.39 -20.50 -2.45
C PRO A 37 0.56 -19.72 -1.54
N ASN A 38 1.83 -19.58 -1.91
CA ASN A 38 2.81 -18.76 -1.18
C ASN A 38 2.65 -17.25 -1.42
N VAL A 39 1.85 -16.84 -2.43
CA VAL A 39 1.59 -15.43 -2.72
C VAL A 39 0.39 -14.95 -1.90
N GLY A 40 0.62 -13.94 -1.04
CA GLY A 40 -0.45 -13.30 -0.26
C GLY A 40 -1.40 -12.48 -1.14
N PHE A 41 -2.63 -12.26 -0.66
CA PHE A 41 -3.61 -11.43 -1.36
C PHE A 41 -3.97 -10.17 -0.57
N ASN A 42 -3.98 -9.04 -1.28
CA ASN A 42 -4.73 -7.86 -0.86
C ASN A 42 -6.09 -7.89 -1.58
N VAL A 43 -7.14 -8.25 -0.85
CA VAL A 43 -8.50 -8.30 -1.39
C VAL A 43 -9.14 -6.93 -1.24
N GLU A 44 -9.11 -6.16 -2.32
CA GLU A 44 -9.73 -4.83 -2.36
C GLU A 44 -11.22 -4.94 -2.66
N LEU A 45 -12.06 -4.44 -1.74
CA LEU A 45 -13.51 -4.36 -1.89
C LEU A 45 -13.90 -3.02 -2.49
N LYS A 46 -14.35 -3.06 -3.75
CA LYS A 46 -14.70 -1.86 -4.52
C LYS A 46 -16.19 -1.55 -4.40
N PHE A 47 -16.47 -0.33 -3.95
CA PHE A 47 -17.80 0.25 -3.87
C PHE A 47 -17.82 1.58 -4.63
N ASP A 48 -18.97 1.95 -5.19
CA ASP A 48 -19.12 3.21 -5.91
C ASP A 48 -19.11 4.41 -4.95
N ASP A 49 -18.39 5.46 -5.30
CA ASP A 49 -18.18 6.65 -4.47
C ASP A 49 -19.46 7.48 -4.25
N HIS A 50 -20.45 7.33 -5.13
CA HIS A 50 -21.67 8.16 -5.16
C HIS A 50 -22.91 7.42 -4.64
N ILE A 51 -22.72 6.21 -4.08
CA ILE A 51 -23.82 5.40 -3.58
C ILE A 51 -23.73 5.31 -2.06
N VAL A 52 -24.83 5.63 -1.39
CA VAL A 52 -25.00 5.30 0.04
C VAL A 52 -25.55 3.88 0.11
N TYR A 53 -24.76 2.98 0.66
CA TYR A 53 -25.12 1.57 0.77
C TYR A 53 -25.89 1.30 2.07
N GLU A 54 -27.03 0.64 1.96
CA GLU A 54 -27.74 0.11 3.11
C GLU A 54 -26.91 -0.98 3.83
N GLN A 55 -26.96 -0.97 5.16
CA GLN A 55 -26.16 -1.89 5.97
C GLN A 55 -26.42 -3.37 5.62
N ASP A 56 -27.67 -3.74 5.41
CA ASP A 56 -28.06 -5.12 5.03
C ASP A 56 -27.47 -5.52 3.67
N TYR A 57 -27.35 -4.59 2.73
CA TYR A 57 -26.68 -4.84 1.46
C TYR A 57 -25.20 -5.13 1.67
N LEU A 58 -24.50 -4.27 2.42
CA LEU A 58 -23.08 -4.46 2.75
C LEU A 58 -22.84 -5.79 3.45
N ILE A 59 -23.69 -6.16 4.43
CA ILE A 59 -23.60 -7.43 5.14
C ILE A 59 -23.67 -8.61 4.15
N ARG A 60 -24.67 -8.64 3.27
CA ARG A 60 -24.82 -9.74 2.30
C ARG A 60 -23.62 -9.85 1.37
N VAL A 61 -23.15 -8.73 0.84
CA VAL A 61 -21.99 -8.72 -0.09
C VAL A 61 -20.73 -9.21 0.63
N ILE A 62 -20.44 -8.66 1.81
CA ILE A 62 -19.24 -9.02 2.55
C ILE A 62 -19.30 -10.47 3.02
N GLN A 63 -20.43 -10.96 3.49
CA GLN A 63 -20.58 -12.37 3.87
C GLN A 63 -20.36 -13.33 2.69
N ALA A 64 -20.83 -12.98 1.48
CA ALA A 64 -20.57 -13.76 0.28
C ALA A 64 -19.08 -13.83 -0.06
N ILE A 65 -18.37 -12.70 0.07
CA ILE A 65 -16.92 -12.64 -0.14
C ILE A 65 -16.17 -13.43 0.93
N LEU A 66 -16.49 -13.22 2.20
CA LEU A 66 -15.87 -13.93 3.32
C LEU A 66 -16.06 -15.44 3.22
N LYS A 67 -17.22 -15.91 2.75
CA LYS A 67 -17.47 -17.33 2.50
C LYS A 67 -16.43 -17.92 1.56
N ILE A 68 -16.20 -17.28 0.41
CA ILE A 68 -15.18 -17.71 -0.56
C ILE A 68 -13.78 -17.67 0.04
N VAL A 69 -13.45 -16.58 0.75
CA VAL A 69 -12.13 -16.44 1.38
C VAL A 69 -11.89 -17.55 2.39
N PHE A 70 -12.83 -17.82 3.30
CA PHE A 70 -12.65 -18.89 4.30
C PHE A 70 -12.65 -20.31 3.72
N GLU A 71 -13.30 -20.49 2.58
CA GLU A 71 -13.36 -21.80 1.90
C GLU A 71 -12.08 -22.10 1.09
N PHE A 72 -11.47 -21.08 0.46
CA PHE A 72 -10.41 -21.27 -0.53
C PHE A 72 -9.05 -20.68 -0.17
N ALA A 73 -8.96 -19.83 0.87
CA ALA A 73 -7.69 -19.17 1.21
C ALA A 73 -6.65 -20.10 1.83
N GLU A 74 -7.09 -21.19 2.46
CA GLU A 74 -6.20 -22.09 3.21
C GLU A 74 -5.30 -21.32 4.21
N ASN A 75 -3.97 -21.46 4.06
CA ASN A 75 -2.97 -20.75 4.88
C ASN A 75 -2.42 -19.48 4.21
N ARG A 76 -3.02 -19.02 3.12
CA ARG A 76 -2.56 -17.85 2.38
C ARG A 76 -2.66 -16.58 3.23
N PRO A 77 -1.61 -15.75 3.29
CA PRO A 77 -1.69 -14.44 3.90
C PRO A 77 -2.68 -13.55 3.15
N ILE A 78 -3.63 -12.96 3.87
CA ILE A 78 -4.65 -12.07 3.28
C ILE A 78 -4.73 -10.80 4.11
N ILE A 79 -4.89 -9.69 3.42
CA ILE A 79 -5.41 -8.43 3.96
C ILE A 79 -6.65 -8.03 3.18
N PHE A 80 -7.60 -7.40 3.84
CA PHE A 80 -8.72 -6.72 3.20
C PHE A 80 -8.45 -5.23 3.13
N SER A 81 -8.84 -4.60 2.03
CA SER A 81 -8.77 -3.15 1.90
C SER A 81 -10.00 -2.58 1.20
N THR A 82 -10.42 -1.38 1.56
CA THR A 82 -11.54 -0.68 0.90
C THR A 82 -11.50 0.81 1.18
N PHE A 83 -11.98 1.60 0.21
CA PHE A 83 -12.23 3.05 0.34
C PHE A 83 -13.54 3.36 1.07
N GLN A 84 -14.41 2.37 1.26
CA GLN A 84 -15.72 2.56 1.90
C GLN A 84 -15.58 2.33 3.41
N PRO A 85 -15.71 3.38 4.25
CA PRO A 85 -15.47 3.28 5.69
C PRO A 85 -16.39 2.27 6.38
N ASP A 86 -17.69 2.28 6.04
CA ASP A 86 -18.66 1.39 6.69
C ASP A 86 -18.42 -0.08 6.33
N ALA A 87 -17.94 -0.35 5.10
CA ALA A 87 -17.53 -1.69 4.70
C ALA A 87 -16.28 -2.15 5.47
N ALA A 88 -15.27 -1.28 5.64
CA ALA A 88 -14.07 -1.59 6.43
C ALA A 88 -14.42 -1.95 7.87
N LEU A 89 -15.26 -1.14 8.53
CA LEU A 89 -15.75 -1.38 9.89
C LEU A 89 -16.56 -2.68 9.98
N LEU A 90 -17.38 -2.94 8.98
CA LEU A 90 -18.22 -4.14 8.95
C LEU A 90 -17.43 -5.42 8.73
N ILE A 91 -16.44 -5.44 7.81
CA ILE A 91 -15.53 -6.58 7.65
C ILE A 91 -14.87 -6.92 8.99
N ARG A 92 -14.36 -5.89 9.70
CA ARG A 92 -13.70 -6.09 10.99
C ARG A 92 -14.62 -6.70 12.04
N LYS A 93 -15.91 -6.32 12.02
CA LYS A 93 -16.94 -6.89 12.90
C LYS A 93 -17.29 -8.34 12.56
N LEU A 94 -17.33 -8.67 11.26
CA LEU A 94 -17.75 -9.98 10.78
C LEU A 94 -16.65 -11.04 10.88
N GLN A 95 -15.38 -10.63 10.92
CA GLN A 95 -14.25 -11.55 11.05
C GLN A 95 -13.07 -10.90 11.79
N SER A 96 -12.24 -11.72 12.45
CA SER A 96 -11.04 -11.30 13.18
C SER A 96 -9.76 -11.97 12.69
N THR A 97 -9.86 -12.89 11.74
CA THR A 97 -8.74 -13.71 11.25
C THR A 97 -7.76 -12.88 10.41
N TYR A 98 -8.30 -12.09 9.51
CA TYR A 98 -7.49 -11.34 8.54
C TYR A 98 -7.47 -9.85 8.86
N PRO A 99 -6.31 -9.19 8.73
CA PRO A 99 -6.20 -7.74 8.90
C PRO A 99 -7.09 -6.98 7.90
N VAL A 100 -7.62 -5.85 8.37
CA VAL A 100 -8.41 -4.93 7.55
C VAL A 100 -7.74 -3.57 7.53
N PHE A 101 -7.52 -3.04 6.32
CA PHE A 101 -6.90 -1.77 6.06
C PHE A 101 -7.90 -0.80 5.45
N PHE A 102 -7.88 0.44 5.92
CA PHE A 102 -8.68 1.49 5.31
C PHE A 102 -7.92 2.15 4.16
N LEU A 103 -8.53 2.16 2.95
CA LEU A 103 -7.98 2.83 1.77
C LEU A 103 -8.37 4.31 1.77
N THR A 104 -7.41 5.17 1.46
CA THR A 104 -7.63 6.63 1.36
C THR A 104 -6.76 7.25 0.27
N ASN A 105 -7.22 8.35 -0.31
CA ASN A 105 -6.40 9.19 -1.17
C ASN A 105 -5.52 10.17 -0.36
N GLY A 106 -5.53 10.07 0.98
CA GLY A 106 -4.69 10.89 1.86
C GLY A 106 -4.95 12.40 1.78
N GLY A 107 -6.14 12.82 1.32
CA GLY A 107 -6.51 14.22 1.14
C GLY A 107 -6.13 14.81 -0.22
N THR A 108 -5.70 14.01 -1.20
CA THR A 108 -5.47 14.48 -2.58
C THR A 108 -6.77 14.69 -3.36
N GLU A 109 -7.86 14.08 -2.93
CA GLU A 109 -9.22 14.28 -3.41
C GLU A 109 -10.17 14.51 -2.23
N ILE A 110 -11.24 15.28 -2.46
CA ILE A 110 -12.25 15.58 -1.46
C ILE A 110 -13.53 14.83 -1.79
N PHE A 111 -14.05 14.08 -0.82
CA PHE A 111 -15.27 13.29 -0.90
C PHE A 111 -16.34 13.87 0.01
N TYR A 112 -17.59 13.51 -0.25
CA TYR A 112 -18.70 13.87 0.62
C TYR A 112 -18.56 13.28 2.03
N ASP A 113 -18.08 12.03 2.11
CA ASP A 113 -17.74 11.39 3.39
C ASP A 113 -16.40 11.93 3.89
N VAL A 114 -16.45 12.77 4.91
CA VAL A 114 -15.31 13.45 5.50
C VAL A 114 -14.23 12.48 6.04
N ARG A 115 -14.63 11.24 6.40
CA ARG A 115 -13.71 10.19 6.89
C ARG A 115 -12.65 9.80 5.86
N ARG A 116 -12.85 10.14 4.58
CA ARG A 116 -11.95 9.84 3.45
C ARG A 116 -10.98 10.97 3.11
N ASN A 117 -11.12 12.16 3.73
CA ASN A 117 -10.55 13.40 3.25
C ASN A 117 -9.16 13.76 3.81
N SER A 118 -8.62 12.95 4.71
CA SER A 118 -7.26 13.15 5.20
C SER A 118 -6.68 11.89 5.83
N LEU A 119 -5.37 11.88 6.07
CA LEU A 119 -4.71 10.81 6.81
C LEU A 119 -5.14 10.80 8.28
N GLU A 120 -5.40 11.98 8.85
CA GLU A 120 -5.88 12.10 10.24
C GLU A 120 -7.27 11.46 10.41
N GLU A 121 -8.18 11.68 9.47
CA GLU A 121 -9.50 11.03 9.50
C GLU A 121 -9.37 9.52 9.28
N ALA A 122 -8.47 9.07 8.40
CA ALA A 122 -8.19 7.65 8.21
C ALA A 122 -7.68 6.98 9.51
N VAL A 123 -6.82 7.66 10.28
CA VAL A 123 -6.37 7.18 11.60
C VAL A 123 -7.54 7.02 12.55
N LYS A 124 -8.46 8.00 12.62
CA LYS A 124 -9.65 7.92 13.48
C LYS A 124 -10.52 6.72 13.10
N VAL A 125 -10.82 6.54 11.82
CA VAL A 125 -11.58 5.37 11.32
C VAL A 125 -10.93 4.06 11.77
N CYS A 126 -9.60 3.96 11.64
CA CYS A 126 -8.89 2.75 12.04
C CYS A 126 -8.95 2.50 13.54
N LEU A 127 -8.75 3.52 14.36
CA LEU A 127 -8.75 3.40 15.81
C LEU A 127 -10.15 3.07 16.34
N GLU A 128 -11.18 3.76 15.86
CA GLU A 128 -12.59 3.53 16.27
C GLU A 128 -13.07 2.14 15.82
N GLY A 129 -12.63 1.69 14.63
CA GLY A 129 -13.01 0.40 14.07
C GLY A 129 -12.15 -0.79 14.48
N GLY A 130 -11.03 -0.56 15.16
CA GLY A 130 -10.06 -1.61 15.47
C GLY A 130 -9.42 -2.21 14.21
N LEU A 131 -9.22 -1.39 13.16
CA LEU A 131 -8.54 -1.79 11.92
C LEU A 131 -7.02 -1.85 12.16
N GLN A 132 -6.31 -2.59 11.33
CA GLN A 132 -4.88 -2.85 11.52
C GLN A 132 -3.97 -1.88 10.76
N GLY A 133 -4.51 -1.12 9.81
CA GLY A 133 -3.68 -0.19 9.06
C GLY A 133 -4.41 0.64 8.01
N ILE A 134 -3.62 1.41 7.31
CA ILE A 134 -4.04 2.33 6.27
C ILE A 134 -3.29 1.98 4.98
N VAL A 135 -4.00 2.02 3.85
CA VAL A 135 -3.40 2.03 2.52
C VAL A 135 -3.67 3.41 1.92
N SER A 136 -2.63 4.21 1.69
CA SER A 136 -2.77 5.59 1.23
C SER A 136 -2.19 5.81 -0.16
N GLU A 137 -2.81 6.73 -0.91
CA GLU A 137 -2.13 7.30 -2.07
C GLU A 137 -0.83 7.98 -1.64
N VAL A 138 0.28 7.64 -2.31
CA VAL A 138 1.63 8.06 -1.91
C VAL A 138 1.82 9.57 -1.90
N LYS A 139 1.17 10.32 -2.80
CA LYS A 139 1.23 11.80 -2.81
C LYS A 139 0.63 12.41 -1.54
N GLY A 140 -0.44 11.80 -1.00
CA GLY A 140 -1.02 12.24 0.28
C GLY A 140 -0.02 12.10 1.43
N VAL A 141 0.77 11.03 1.44
CA VAL A 141 1.83 10.81 2.43
C VAL A 141 2.97 11.80 2.24
N PHE A 142 3.44 12.04 1.01
CA PHE A 142 4.52 12.99 0.74
C PHE A 142 4.13 14.45 1.03
N ARG A 143 2.85 14.81 0.85
CA ARG A 143 2.33 16.14 1.24
C ARG A 143 2.24 16.33 2.75
N ASN A 144 2.05 15.25 3.50
CA ASN A 144 1.93 15.27 4.96
C ASN A 144 2.83 14.19 5.61
N PRO A 145 4.18 14.30 5.48
CA PRO A 145 5.10 13.30 6.00
C PRO A 145 5.02 13.12 7.53
N GLY A 146 4.59 14.16 8.26
CA GLY A 146 4.36 14.09 9.70
C GLY A 146 3.24 13.13 10.12
N ALA A 147 2.32 12.79 9.20
CA ALA A 147 1.27 11.81 9.46
C ALA A 147 1.85 10.39 9.65
N VAL A 148 2.99 10.06 9.01
CA VAL A 148 3.62 8.75 9.15
C VAL A 148 3.95 8.45 10.61
N THR A 149 4.56 9.40 11.31
CA THR A 149 4.89 9.25 12.73
C THR A 149 3.63 8.98 13.56
N LYS A 150 2.56 9.77 13.35
CA LYS A 150 1.28 9.61 14.07
C LYS A 150 0.63 8.24 13.81
N ILE A 151 0.68 7.76 12.56
CA ILE A 151 0.17 6.44 12.17
C ILE A 151 0.94 5.35 12.92
N LYS A 152 2.27 5.45 12.95
CA LYS A 152 3.14 4.48 13.65
C LYS A 152 2.95 4.52 15.16
N GLU A 153 2.85 5.69 15.78
CA GLU A 153 2.55 5.87 17.20
C GLU A 153 1.20 5.26 17.57
N SER A 154 0.23 5.30 16.64
CA SER A 154 -1.08 4.64 16.78
C SER A 154 -1.02 3.12 16.58
N LYS A 155 0.17 2.54 16.37
CA LYS A 155 0.40 1.11 16.08
C LYS A 155 -0.36 0.60 14.85
N LEU A 156 -0.58 1.48 13.90
CA LEU A 156 -1.16 1.14 12.61
C LEU A 156 -0.05 0.90 11.58
N SER A 157 -0.25 -0.10 10.72
CA SER A 157 0.60 -0.29 9.54
C SER A 157 0.21 0.70 8.44
N LEU A 158 1.20 1.17 7.69
CA LEU A 158 0.98 2.06 6.55
C LEU A 158 1.53 1.43 5.28
N LEU A 159 0.64 1.17 4.34
CA LEU A 159 0.99 0.81 2.97
C LEU A 159 0.69 1.99 2.05
N THR A 160 1.36 2.05 0.91
CA THR A 160 1.09 3.09 -0.10
C THR A 160 0.80 2.48 -1.46
N TYR A 161 0.08 3.23 -2.29
CA TYR A 161 -0.17 2.94 -3.70
C TYR A 161 -0.03 4.23 -4.52
N GLY A 162 0.01 4.09 -5.84
CA GLY A 162 0.02 5.22 -6.76
C GLY A 162 1.22 5.21 -7.71
N ARG A 163 1.18 6.09 -8.71
CA ARG A 163 2.16 6.07 -9.82
C ARG A 163 3.60 6.27 -9.38
N LEU A 164 3.82 7.06 -8.31
CA LEU A 164 5.16 7.30 -7.79
C LEU A 164 5.78 6.06 -7.15
N ASN A 165 5.01 5.04 -6.84
CA ASN A 165 5.54 3.76 -6.38
C ASN A 165 6.26 2.97 -7.50
N ASN A 166 6.11 3.36 -8.76
CA ASN A 166 6.89 2.82 -9.88
C ASN A 166 8.15 3.66 -10.18
N VAL A 167 8.57 4.52 -9.23
CA VAL A 167 9.81 5.29 -9.27
C VAL A 167 10.68 4.86 -8.09
N ALA A 168 11.82 4.25 -8.37
CA ALA A 168 12.67 3.60 -7.36
C ALA A 168 13.11 4.57 -6.24
N GLU A 169 13.45 5.81 -6.58
CA GLU A 169 13.85 6.84 -5.62
C GLU A 169 12.70 7.21 -4.67
N ALA A 170 11.46 7.26 -5.19
CA ALA A 170 10.29 7.52 -4.37
C ALA A 170 9.99 6.36 -3.42
N VAL A 171 10.23 5.12 -3.84
CA VAL A 171 10.09 3.93 -2.97
C VAL A 171 11.21 3.89 -1.94
N TYR A 172 12.44 4.21 -2.32
CA TYR A 172 13.56 4.32 -1.37
C TYR A 172 13.29 5.40 -0.32
N MET A 173 12.75 6.56 -0.71
CA MET A 173 12.33 7.59 0.24
C MET A 173 11.30 7.07 1.24
N GLN A 174 10.31 6.32 0.78
CA GLN A 174 9.30 5.70 1.64
C GLN A 174 9.91 4.69 2.61
N HIS A 175 10.90 3.91 2.15
CA HIS A 175 11.67 3.03 3.04
C HIS A 175 12.33 3.83 4.18
N LEU A 176 12.98 4.96 3.87
CA LEU A 176 13.60 5.83 4.87
C LEU A 176 12.58 6.48 5.81
N MET A 177 11.36 6.76 5.34
CA MET A 177 10.25 7.25 6.17
C MET A 177 9.67 6.17 7.10
N GLY A 178 10.02 4.89 6.91
CA GLY A 178 9.52 3.78 7.70
C GLY A 178 8.12 3.29 7.27
N ILE A 179 7.76 3.49 6.00
CA ILE A 179 6.54 2.90 5.40
C ILE A 179 6.68 1.37 5.43
N ASP A 180 5.60 0.66 5.78
CA ASP A 180 5.65 -0.80 5.98
C ASP A 180 5.61 -1.57 4.67
N GLY A 181 5.01 -1.01 3.62
CA GLY A 181 4.96 -1.63 2.31
C GLY A 181 4.48 -0.71 1.21
N VAL A 182 4.82 -1.06 -0.01
CA VAL A 182 4.45 -0.32 -1.22
C VAL A 182 3.76 -1.24 -2.22
N ILE A 183 2.70 -0.75 -2.85
CA ILE A 183 1.99 -1.43 -3.93
C ILE A 183 2.51 -0.83 -5.23
N VAL A 184 3.14 -1.66 -6.06
CA VAL A 184 3.81 -1.28 -7.30
C VAL A 184 3.29 -2.10 -8.47
N ASP A 185 3.37 -1.57 -9.69
CA ASP A 185 3.04 -2.32 -10.91
C ASP A 185 4.27 -3.08 -11.46
N LEU A 186 5.47 -2.49 -11.29
CA LEU A 186 6.75 -3.01 -11.80
C LEU A 186 7.56 -3.66 -10.68
N VAL A 187 7.03 -4.78 -10.14
CA VAL A 187 7.54 -5.39 -8.90
C VAL A 187 9.02 -5.73 -8.99
N GLN A 188 9.45 -6.41 -10.05
CA GLN A 188 10.83 -6.86 -10.18
C GLN A 188 11.78 -5.67 -10.29
N GLU A 189 11.52 -4.74 -11.22
CA GLU A 189 12.38 -3.58 -11.49
C GLU A 189 12.54 -2.70 -10.25
N ILE A 190 11.43 -2.41 -9.55
CA ILE A 190 11.46 -1.59 -8.33
C ILE A 190 12.19 -2.31 -7.20
N THR A 191 11.98 -3.62 -7.04
CA THR A 191 12.65 -4.40 -6.00
C THR A 191 14.16 -4.42 -6.21
N GLU A 192 14.62 -4.68 -7.45
CA GLU A 192 16.05 -4.70 -7.79
C GLU A 192 16.69 -3.32 -7.61
N ALA A 193 16.06 -2.25 -8.13
CA ALA A 193 16.59 -0.90 -8.02
C ALA A 193 16.68 -0.41 -6.56
N VAL A 194 15.65 -0.63 -5.76
CA VAL A 194 15.65 -0.24 -4.34
C VAL A 194 16.64 -1.08 -3.53
N TYR A 195 16.76 -2.38 -3.84
CA TYR A 195 17.75 -3.23 -3.19
C TYR A 195 19.17 -2.70 -3.40
N ASP A 196 19.51 -2.23 -4.61
CA ASP A 196 20.82 -1.65 -4.90
C ASP A 196 21.06 -0.33 -4.17
N MET A 197 20.02 0.47 -3.93
CA MET A 197 20.10 1.70 -3.12
C MET A 197 20.30 1.43 -1.63
N ILE A 198 19.78 0.30 -1.13
CA ILE A 198 19.88 -0.07 0.30
C ILE A 198 21.23 -0.73 0.61
N LYS A 199 21.89 -1.33 -0.38
CA LYS A 199 23.20 -1.94 -0.17
C LYS A 199 24.20 -0.90 0.36
N PRO A 200 24.96 -1.21 1.43
CA PRO A 200 26.06 -0.34 1.85
C PRO A 200 27.04 -0.21 0.67
N ALA A 201 27.42 1.03 0.35
CA ALA A 201 28.48 1.28 -0.61
C ALA A 201 29.67 0.40 -0.24
N LYS A 202 30.18 -0.42 -1.18
CA LYS A 202 31.41 -1.18 -0.96
C LYS A 202 32.47 -0.16 -0.59
N VAL A 203 32.95 -0.23 0.65
CA VAL A 203 34.14 0.50 1.06
C VAL A 203 35.24 0.05 0.10
N VAL A 204 35.66 0.92 -0.78
CA VAL A 204 36.90 0.70 -1.56
C VAL A 204 37.99 0.78 -0.52
N GLU A 205 38.43 -0.39 -0.01
CA GLU A 205 39.61 -0.48 0.77
C GLU A 205 40.77 0.01 -0.11
N LYS A 206 41.20 1.23 0.16
CA LYS A 206 42.55 1.63 -0.26
C LYS A 206 43.47 0.77 0.55
N GLU A 207 44.19 -0.14 -0.14
CA GLU A 207 45.36 -0.80 0.39
C GLU A 207 46.37 0.25 0.80
N ASP A 208 46.38 0.62 2.06
CA ASP A 208 47.56 1.18 2.72
C ASP A 208 47.87 0.33 3.96
N ASN A 209 48.94 -0.45 3.83
CA ASN A 209 49.56 -1.24 4.88
C ASN A 209 49.70 -0.47 6.19
N LYS A 210 49.15 -1.02 7.28
CA LYS A 210 49.93 -1.26 8.51
C LYS A 210 49.13 -2.04 9.56
N SER A 211 49.78 -3.13 10.01
CA SER A 211 49.38 -4.01 11.10
C SER A 211 49.14 -3.28 12.43
N LEU A 212 48.21 -3.78 13.24
CA LEU A 212 48.44 -4.33 14.58
C LEU A 212 47.12 -4.60 15.32
N ASN A 213 46.96 -5.85 15.71
CA ASN A 213 46.25 -6.50 16.82
C ASN A 213 45.17 -5.68 17.60
N GLY A 214 44.00 -6.31 17.74
CA GLY A 214 43.01 -6.02 18.78
C GLY A 214 41.71 -6.77 18.57
N GLU A 215 41.50 -7.83 19.31
CA GLU A 215 40.26 -8.59 19.43
C GLU A 215 39.17 -7.72 19.99
N GLY A 216 37.93 -7.78 19.42
CA GLY A 216 36.75 -7.15 19.92
C GLY A 216 35.57 -7.50 19.04
N GLU A 217 34.89 -8.60 19.35
CA GLU A 217 33.56 -8.91 18.84
C GLU A 217 32.55 -7.87 19.40
N ASP A 218 32.09 -6.95 18.57
CA ASP A 218 30.88 -6.22 18.83
C ASP A 218 30.00 -6.24 17.57
N GLY A 219 28.91 -6.98 17.66
CA GLY A 219 27.89 -7.06 16.62
C GLY A 219 27.26 -5.69 16.42
N GLU A 220 27.67 -4.96 15.39
CA GLU A 220 26.99 -3.73 14.96
C GLU A 220 25.56 -4.05 14.55
N VAL A 221 24.62 -3.70 15.41
CA VAL A 221 23.22 -3.53 15.05
C VAL A 221 23.17 -2.41 14.01
N LYS A 222 23.08 -2.76 12.72
CA LYS A 222 22.88 -1.81 11.62
C LYS A 222 21.57 -1.09 11.86
N THR A 223 21.62 0.05 12.51
CA THR A 223 20.47 0.97 12.63
C THR A 223 20.12 1.49 11.23
N LYS A 224 18.88 1.29 10.81
CA LYS A 224 18.35 1.93 9.59
C LYS A 224 18.59 3.44 9.69
N PRO A 225 19.05 4.11 8.62
CA PRO A 225 19.20 5.55 8.63
C PRO A 225 17.83 6.18 8.95
N GLN A 226 17.77 6.96 10.01
CA GLN A 226 16.57 7.68 10.42
C GLN A 226 16.78 9.16 10.09
N PHE A 227 15.97 9.68 9.16
CA PHE A 227 15.93 11.10 8.91
C PHE A 227 14.98 11.80 9.88
N SER A 228 15.38 12.95 10.38
CA SER A 228 14.48 13.85 11.10
C SER A 228 13.37 14.36 10.16
N GLN A 229 12.23 14.74 10.71
CA GLN A 229 11.15 15.36 9.91
C GLN A 229 11.62 16.57 9.08
N ARG A 230 12.59 17.30 9.60
CA ARG A 230 13.18 18.45 8.90
C ARG A 230 14.01 18.04 7.69
N GLU A 231 14.77 16.96 7.82
CA GLU A 231 15.55 16.38 6.71
C GLU A 231 14.66 15.79 5.65
N LEU A 232 13.63 15.03 6.04
CA LEU A 232 12.62 14.50 5.11
C LEU A 232 11.89 15.64 4.37
N SER A 233 11.47 16.70 5.07
CA SER A 233 10.83 17.85 4.44
C SER A 233 11.77 18.59 3.49
N PHE A 234 13.07 18.63 3.79
CA PHE A 234 14.07 19.20 2.91
C PHE A 234 14.28 18.36 1.66
N LEU A 235 14.42 17.03 1.81
CA LEU A 235 14.56 16.10 0.70
C LEU A 235 13.36 16.13 -0.23
N LEU A 236 12.13 16.16 0.32
CA LEU A 236 10.90 16.28 -0.45
C LEU A 236 10.81 17.60 -1.23
N LYS A 237 11.39 18.69 -0.73
CA LYS A 237 11.47 19.96 -1.47
C LYS A 237 12.48 19.93 -2.62
N LEU A 238 13.48 19.05 -2.55
CA LEU A 238 14.45 18.87 -3.64
C LEU A 238 13.91 18.05 -4.80
N ILE A 239 12.75 17.39 -4.62
CA ILE A 239 12.08 16.60 -5.64
C ILE A 239 10.73 17.28 -5.96
N PRO A 240 10.72 18.37 -6.76
CA PRO A 240 9.52 19.16 -7.03
C PRO A 240 8.39 18.34 -7.65
N GLU A 241 8.72 17.32 -8.41
CA GLU A 241 7.77 16.40 -9.07
C GLU A 241 6.98 15.52 -8.08
N LEU A 242 7.52 15.30 -6.89
CA LEU A 242 6.81 14.58 -5.81
C LEU A 242 5.81 15.47 -5.06
N ILE A 243 5.96 16.80 -5.20
CA ILE A 243 5.19 17.78 -4.44
C ILE A 243 4.16 18.51 -5.30
N GLN A 244 4.45 18.67 -6.59
CA GLN A 244 3.59 19.37 -7.54
C GLN A 244 2.88 18.36 -8.42
N HIS A 245 1.65 18.00 -8.10
CA HIS A 245 0.54 17.61 -9.00
C HIS A 245 -0.60 17.07 -8.17
#